data_b2c384793c86b7be3d9e4661074060bc
#
_entry.id   b2c384793c86b7be3d9e4661074060bc
#
_cell.length_a   1.000
_cell.length_b   1.000
_cell.length_c   1.000
_cell.angle_alpha   90.00
_cell.angle_beta   90.00
_cell.angle_gamma   90.00
#
_symmetry.space_group_name_H-M   'P 1'
#
loop_
_entity.id
_entity.type
_entity.pdbx_description
1 polymer ?
#
loop_
_entity_poly.entity_id
_entity_poly.type
_entity_poly.pdbx_seq_one_letter_code
_entity_poly.pdbx_strand_id
1 'polypeptide(L)'
;LDPYLNVDPGTMSPFQHGEVYVTVDGVETDLDLGHYERFTGEACRRGSNFTTGSIYSAVIQREREGGYLGKTVQVIPHITDEIKAAIRSLDAPEVDIVISEIGGTVGDIESLPFLEAIRQLRQEIGKDNGVFVHVTLVPYIRAAEEMKTKPSQQSVGLLRAIGILPDILVCRCEHPLGDEHKQKLALFCNVDPAVVIEEQDVAHTIYEVPVELERQKMDRQVLDLLKLPAGALDLSDWHAMLRRLITPSGGEIRIAVVGKYTSLRDAYKSIYEALTHAGVANDVRVKVTPVEADEVIEKGAAAVLGGMHGILVPGGFGQRGVEGKIAAVRYAREQRVPFLGICLGMQCAVMEFARNVCGLADANSTEFDPATAHPVIDLMDEQRATTHKGGTMRLGAKPCVLVEGSRAHTAYGAAEVSERHRHRYEFNNVFRQAFEQAGMRLSGLSPDGRLVELIELPDHPWFVACQFHPEFQSTPLHAHPLFREFVRAASAECDGR
;
A
#
# COMPACT_ATOMS: atom_id res chain seq x y z
N LEU A 1 11.29 -6.83 7.68
CA LEU A 1 12.38 -7.76 7.31
C LEU A 1 11.75 -9.03 6.75
N ASP A 2 11.86 -9.22 5.41
CA ASP A 2 11.15 -10.27 4.68
C ASP A 2 12.07 -11.43 4.33
N PRO A 3 11.80 -12.63 4.83
CA PRO A 3 12.74 -13.76 4.71
C PRO A 3 12.79 -14.43 3.33
N TYR A 4 12.08 -13.94 2.32
CA TYR A 4 12.15 -14.49 0.96
C TYR A 4 13.43 -14.05 0.21
N LEU A 5 13.82 -14.86 -0.82
CA LEU A 5 15.07 -14.66 -1.57
C LEU A 5 15.00 -13.64 -2.71
N ASN A 6 13.84 -13.11 -3.04
CA ASN A 6 13.74 -12.02 -4.01
C ASN A 6 14.45 -10.77 -3.47
N VAL A 7 15.19 -10.09 -4.34
CA VAL A 7 15.89 -8.84 -3.95
C VAL A 7 14.89 -7.74 -3.65
N ASP A 8 13.84 -7.66 -4.47
CA ASP A 8 12.68 -6.78 -4.30
C ASP A 8 11.41 -7.45 -4.88
N PRO A 9 10.20 -6.97 -4.55
CA PRO A 9 8.95 -7.55 -5.05
C PRO A 9 8.54 -7.06 -6.44
N GLY A 10 9.29 -6.16 -7.08
CA GLY A 10 8.91 -5.52 -8.34
C GLY A 10 8.65 -6.47 -9.50
N THR A 11 9.25 -7.67 -9.49
CA THR A 11 9.05 -8.74 -10.47
C THR A 11 8.10 -9.84 -10.01
N MET A 12 7.58 -9.77 -8.79
CA MET A 12 6.69 -10.78 -8.23
C MET A 12 5.28 -10.65 -8.78
N SER A 13 4.57 -11.79 -8.86
CA SER A 13 3.18 -11.78 -9.30
C SER A 13 2.26 -11.22 -8.22
N PRO A 14 1.38 -10.26 -8.55
CA PRO A 14 0.37 -9.77 -7.60
C PRO A 14 -0.53 -10.86 -7.00
N PHE A 15 -0.67 -12.02 -7.68
CA PHE A 15 -1.40 -13.17 -7.16
C PHE A 15 -0.73 -13.83 -5.96
N GLN A 16 0.58 -13.67 -5.78
CA GLN A 16 1.32 -14.27 -4.67
C GLN A 16 1.60 -13.28 -3.54
N HIS A 17 1.84 -12.01 -3.87
CA HIS A 17 2.30 -11.00 -2.91
C HIS A 17 1.38 -9.77 -2.77
N GLY A 18 0.26 -9.73 -3.51
CA GLY A 18 -0.60 -8.57 -3.52
C GLY A 18 0.00 -7.40 -4.32
N GLU A 19 -0.32 -6.16 -3.93
CA GLU A 19 0.20 -4.97 -4.60
C GLU A 19 1.69 -4.76 -4.28
N VAL A 20 2.41 -4.18 -5.24
CA VAL A 20 3.75 -3.65 -5.00
C VAL A 20 3.61 -2.23 -4.49
N TYR A 21 4.04 -2.00 -3.25
CA TYR A 21 4.03 -0.68 -2.63
C TYR A 21 5.31 0.08 -2.99
N VAL A 22 5.22 1.41 -3.20
CA VAL A 22 6.38 2.23 -3.55
C VAL A 22 6.62 3.28 -2.48
N THR A 23 7.85 3.30 -1.94
CA THR A 23 8.28 4.28 -0.94
C THR A 23 8.46 5.68 -1.55
N VAL A 24 8.57 6.72 -0.71
CA VAL A 24 8.79 8.11 -1.18
C VAL A 24 10.08 8.26 -1.98
N ASP A 25 11.12 7.50 -1.66
CA ASP A 25 12.42 7.52 -2.33
C ASP A 25 12.55 6.48 -3.46
N GLY A 26 11.44 5.85 -3.87
CA GLY A 26 11.33 5.06 -5.09
C GLY A 26 11.82 3.62 -4.98
N VAL A 27 11.64 2.98 -3.84
CA VAL A 27 11.87 1.55 -3.67
C VAL A 27 10.54 0.80 -3.81
N GLU A 28 10.54 -0.28 -4.61
CA GLU A 28 9.44 -1.23 -4.67
C GLU A 28 9.53 -2.19 -3.47
N THR A 29 8.44 -2.29 -2.72
CA THR A 29 8.38 -3.03 -1.44
C THR A 29 7.10 -3.84 -1.32
N ASP A 30 7.01 -4.65 -0.28
CA ASP A 30 5.81 -5.39 0.07
C ASP A 30 4.66 -4.44 0.49
N LEU A 31 3.43 -4.95 0.41
CA LEU A 31 2.21 -4.21 0.74
C LEU A 31 2.12 -3.78 2.22
N ASP A 32 2.86 -4.46 3.09
CA ASP A 32 2.87 -4.19 4.53
C ASP A 32 3.34 -2.78 4.87
N LEU A 33 4.24 -2.20 4.06
CA LEU A 33 4.68 -0.82 4.25
C LEU A 33 3.51 0.17 4.12
N GLY A 34 2.53 -0.13 3.28
CA GLY A 34 1.30 0.65 3.21
C GLY A 34 0.51 0.61 4.52
N HIS A 35 0.49 -0.54 5.22
CA HIS A 35 -0.10 -0.60 6.56
C HIS A 35 0.68 0.26 7.55
N TYR A 36 2.00 0.18 7.55
CA TYR A 36 2.83 1.00 8.46
C TYR A 36 2.54 2.49 8.27
N GLU A 37 2.56 3.00 7.05
CA GLU A 37 2.26 4.40 6.77
C GLU A 37 0.83 4.80 7.19
N ARG A 38 -0.17 3.96 6.93
CA ARG A 38 -1.57 4.24 7.29
C ARG A 38 -1.79 4.34 8.80
N PHE A 39 -1.06 3.56 9.60
CA PHE A 39 -1.21 3.56 11.06
C PHE A 39 -0.30 4.56 11.75
N THR A 40 0.90 4.80 11.25
CA THR A 40 1.87 5.71 11.89
C THR A 40 1.77 7.14 11.38
N GLY A 41 1.33 7.34 10.14
CA GLY A 41 1.43 8.62 9.44
C GLY A 41 2.83 8.95 8.93
N GLU A 42 3.82 8.09 9.19
CA GLU A 42 5.21 8.29 8.80
C GLU A 42 5.50 7.62 7.45
N ALA A 43 6.17 8.37 6.57
CA ALA A 43 6.50 7.88 5.23
C ALA A 43 7.65 6.86 5.26
N CYS A 44 7.42 5.68 4.71
CA CYS A 44 8.44 4.65 4.54
C CYS A 44 9.47 5.03 3.46
N ARG A 45 10.71 4.59 3.69
CA ARG A 45 11.87 4.85 2.83
C ARG A 45 12.62 3.54 2.55
N ARG A 46 13.69 3.61 1.76
CA ARG A 46 14.59 2.48 1.46
C ARG A 46 15.00 1.69 2.69
N GLY A 47 15.28 2.37 3.81
CA GLY A 47 15.64 1.73 5.07
C GLY A 47 14.49 1.03 5.79
N SER A 48 13.25 1.14 5.31
CA SER A 48 12.08 0.53 5.94
C SER A 48 11.79 -0.89 5.50
N ASN A 49 12.48 -1.41 4.45
CA ASN A 49 12.30 -2.79 3.97
C ASN A 49 13.62 -3.43 3.57
N PHE A 50 13.84 -4.66 4.04
CA PHE A 50 14.98 -5.49 3.66
C PHE A 50 14.53 -6.94 3.49
N THR A 51 14.90 -7.54 2.37
CA THR A 51 14.66 -8.96 2.07
C THR A 51 15.90 -9.79 2.32
N THR A 52 15.77 -11.10 2.50
CA THR A 52 16.92 -12.01 2.51
C THR A 52 17.78 -11.80 1.27
N GLY A 53 17.15 -11.68 0.08
CA GLY A 53 17.86 -11.47 -1.17
C GLY A 53 18.71 -10.20 -1.18
N SER A 54 18.19 -9.08 -0.68
CA SER A 54 18.93 -7.82 -0.60
C SER A 54 20.12 -7.90 0.38
N ILE A 55 19.93 -8.49 1.56
CA ILE A 55 20.97 -8.69 2.57
C ILE A 55 22.09 -9.58 2.04
N TYR A 56 21.76 -10.75 1.49
CA TYR A 56 22.75 -11.68 0.95
C TYR A 56 23.48 -11.09 -0.26
N SER A 57 22.78 -10.38 -1.15
CA SER A 57 23.41 -9.70 -2.29
C SER A 57 24.43 -8.66 -1.83
N ALA A 58 24.13 -7.87 -0.81
CA ALA A 58 25.05 -6.88 -0.26
C ALA A 58 26.32 -7.51 0.31
N VAL A 59 26.19 -8.62 1.06
CA VAL A 59 27.31 -9.35 1.63
C VAL A 59 28.16 -10.03 0.54
N ILE A 60 27.53 -10.68 -0.45
CA ILE A 60 28.21 -11.32 -1.58
C ILE A 60 28.94 -10.28 -2.43
N GLN A 61 28.31 -9.15 -2.72
CA GLN A 61 28.93 -8.04 -3.46
C GLN A 61 30.17 -7.55 -2.74
N ARG A 62 30.11 -7.30 -1.44
CA ARG A 62 31.24 -6.87 -0.61
C ARG A 62 32.36 -7.91 -0.59
N GLU A 63 32.02 -9.21 -0.59
CA GLU A 63 33.01 -10.30 -0.71
C GLU A 63 33.75 -10.23 -2.06
N ARG A 64 33.00 -10.11 -3.16
CA ARG A 64 33.57 -10.03 -4.52
C ARG A 64 34.46 -8.80 -4.73
N GLU A 65 34.18 -7.72 -4.04
CA GLU A 65 34.99 -6.49 -4.03
C GLU A 65 36.20 -6.57 -3.09
N GLY A 66 36.40 -7.70 -2.37
CA GLY A 66 37.51 -7.89 -1.44
C GLY A 66 37.36 -7.22 -0.10
N GLY A 67 36.15 -6.75 0.25
CA GLY A 67 35.88 -6.01 1.50
C GLY A 67 36.13 -6.81 2.77
N TYR A 68 36.19 -8.13 2.69
CA TYR A 68 36.51 -9.00 3.84
C TYR A 68 37.98 -9.45 3.93
N LEU A 69 38.85 -8.91 3.07
CA LEU A 69 40.30 -9.11 3.13
C LEU A 69 40.73 -10.60 3.15
N GLY A 70 40.04 -11.44 2.39
CA GLY A 70 40.32 -12.88 2.29
C GLY A 70 39.84 -13.75 3.45
N LYS A 71 39.03 -13.19 4.38
CA LYS A 71 38.41 -13.96 5.47
C LYS A 71 37.30 -14.85 4.91
N THR A 72 37.04 -15.98 5.57
CA THR A 72 35.87 -16.81 5.31
C THR A 72 34.61 -16.04 5.70
N VAL A 73 33.68 -15.85 4.76
CA VAL A 73 32.39 -15.19 4.98
C VAL A 73 31.35 -16.24 5.37
N GLN A 74 30.64 -16.01 6.46
CA GLN A 74 29.66 -16.94 7.06
C GLN A 74 28.37 -16.21 7.41
N VAL A 75 27.30 -16.97 7.65
CA VAL A 75 26.02 -16.37 8.11
C VAL A 75 26.25 -15.59 9.41
N ILE A 76 26.93 -16.20 10.37
CA ILE A 76 27.38 -15.54 11.59
C ILE A 76 28.91 -15.32 11.47
N PRO A 77 29.42 -14.08 11.59
CA PRO A 77 28.69 -12.85 11.88
C PRO A 77 28.24 -12.03 10.67
N HIS A 78 28.64 -12.35 9.43
CA HIS A 78 28.59 -11.40 8.30
C HIS A 78 27.16 -11.07 7.85
N ILE A 79 26.28 -12.09 7.73
CA ILE A 79 24.84 -11.86 7.40
C ILE A 79 24.13 -11.24 8.60
N THR A 80 24.37 -11.74 9.82
CA THR A 80 23.73 -11.16 11.02
C THR A 80 24.17 -9.72 11.28
N ASP A 81 25.41 -9.35 11.00
CA ASP A 81 25.89 -7.97 11.11
C ASP A 81 25.23 -7.05 10.08
N GLU A 82 25.02 -7.54 8.85
CA GLU A 82 24.30 -6.79 7.81
C GLU A 82 22.84 -6.55 8.19
N ILE A 83 22.15 -7.57 8.74
CA ILE A 83 20.77 -7.45 9.24
C ILE A 83 20.72 -6.43 10.41
N LYS A 84 21.65 -6.51 11.37
CA LYS A 84 21.72 -5.54 12.46
C LYS A 84 21.98 -4.12 11.95
N ALA A 85 22.85 -3.97 10.96
CA ALA A 85 23.11 -2.68 10.31
C ALA A 85 21.85 -2.14 9.60
N ALA A 86 21.07 -3.01 8.94
CA ALA A 86 19.80 -2.64 8.35
C ALA A 86 18.80 -2.10 9.38
N ILE A 87 18.61 -2.78 10.51
CA ILE A 87 17.74 -2.32 11.61
C ILE A 87 18.23 -0.96 12.13
N ARG A 88 19.54 -0.82 12.37
CA ARG A 88 20.13 0.42 12.87
C ARG A 88 20.15 1.57 11.86
N SER A 89 19.90 1.31 10.58
CA SER A 89 19.85 2.36 9.56
C SER A 89 18.70 3.36 9.76
N LEU A 90 17.71 3.00 10.57
CA LEU A 90 16.59 3.86 10.98
C LEU A 90 16.86 4.61 12.28
N ASP A 91 17.99 4.36 12.95
CA ASP A 91 18.39 5.06 14.18
C ASP A 91 18.85 6.48 13.83
N ALA A 92 18.06 7.47 14.23
CA ALA A 92 18.30 8.88 14.00
C ALA A 92 17.90 9.70 15.23
N PRO A 93 18.51 10.86 15.49
CA PRO A 93 18.24 11.67 16.67
C PRO A 93 16.78 12.05 16.91
N GLU A 94 16.00 12.11 15.84
CA GLU A 94 14.57 12.42 15.85
C GLU A 94 13.66 11.19 16.01
N VAL A 95 14.22 9.97 16.08
CA VAL A 95 13.48 8.71 16.18
C VAL A 95 13.58 8.18 17.60
N ASP A 96 12.48 8.15 18.31
CA ASP A 96 12.43 7.63 19.70
C ASP A 96 12.33 6.10 19.73
N ILE A 97 11.60 5.49 18.79
CA ILE A 97 11.35 4.04 18.73
C ILE A 97 11.42 3.54 17.27
N VAL A 98 12.20 2.48 17.07
CA VAL A 98 12.22 1.72 15.83
C VAL A 98 11.46 0.41 16.03
N ILE A 99 10.42 0.17 15.24
CA ILE A 99 9.67 -1.10 15.24
C ILE A 99 10.19 -1.93 14.07
N SER A 100 10.77 -3.10 14.38
CA SER A 100 11.27 -4.04 13.37
C SER A 100 10.41 -5.30 13.37
N GLU A 101 9.67 -5.51 12.28
CA GLU A 101 8.92 -6.73 12.06
C GLU A 101 9.82 -7.78 11.37
N ILE A 102 9.77 -9.01 11.88
CA ILE A 102 10.39 -10.18 11.23
C ILE A 102 9.26 -10.99 10.61
N GLY A 103 9.21 -11.00 9.28
CA GLY A 103 8.20 -11.73 8.52
C GLY A 103 8.37 -13.25 8.62
N GLY A 104 7.32 -13.97 8.24
CA GLY A 104 7.27 -15.43 8.25
C GLY A 104 6.91 -16.04 9.61
N THR A 105 6.95 -17.36 9.66
CA THR A 105 6.57 -18.14 10.86
C THR A 105 7.83 -18.54 11.64
N VAL A 106 7.78 -18.42 12.97
CA VAL A 106 8.86 -18.89 13.83
C VAL A 106 9.08 -20.39 13.62
N GLY A 107 10.30 -20.75 13.24
CA GLY A 107 10.68 -22.13 12.89
C GLY A 107 10.96 -22.32 11.39
N ASP A 108 10.60 -21.37 10.54
CA ASP A 108 10.96 -21.39 9.13
C ASP A 108 12.48 -21.21 8.97
N ILE A 109 13.07 -21.94 8.04
CA ILE A 109 14.52 -21.94 7.79
C ILE A 109 15.00 -20.54 7.38
N GLU A 110 14.22 -19.87 6.57
CA GLU A 110 14.52 -18.57 5.99
C GLU A 110 14.61 -17.46 7.06
N SER A 111 13.85 -17.59 8.15
CA SER A 111 13.80 -16.60 9.24
C SER A 111 14.96 -16.73 10.24
N LEU A 112 15.67 -17.85 10.27
CA LEU A 112 16.71 -18.11 11.29
C LEU A 112 17.80 -17.05 11.37
N PRO A 113 18.39 -16.56 10.22
CA PRO A 113 19.41 -15.50 10.30
C PRO A 113 18.87 -14.19 10.93
N PHE A 114 17.61 -13.84 10.65
CA PHE A 114 16.97 -12.66 11.24
C PHE A 114 16.74 -12.82 12.74
N LEU A 115 16.23 -13.96 13.16
CA LEU A 115 16.02 -14.26 14.58
C LEU A 115 17.36 -14.24 15.35
N GLU A 116 18.41 -14.83 14.78
CA GLU A 116 19.76 -14.78 15.37
C GLU A 116 20.29 -13.33 15.45
N ALA A 117 20.08 -12.53 14.39
CA ALA A 117 20.51 -11.13 14.37
C ALA A 117 19.82 -10.27 15.44
N ILE A 118 18.50 -10.39 15.60
CA ILE A 118 17.78 -9.62 16.65
C ILE A 118 18.13 -10.08 18.06
N ARG A 119 18.40 -11.38 18.25
CA ARG A 119 18.92 -11.90 19.52
C ARG A 119 20.26 -11.24 19.88
N GLN A 120 21.18 -11.18 18.92
CA GLN A 120 22.48 -10.49 19.08
C GLN A 120 22.28 -9.01 19.31
N LEU A 121 21.44 -8.35 18.51
CA LEU A 121 21.17 -6.92 18.61
C LEU A 121 20.70 -6.55 20.02
N ARG A 122 19.72 -7.28 20.57
CA ARG A 122 19.25 -7.01 21.94
C ARG A 122 20.34 -7.16 23.00
N GLN A 123 21.25 -8.11 22.81
CA GLN A 123 22.40 -8.25 23.71
C GLN A 123 23.35 -7.04 23.63
N GLU A 124 23.55 -6.52 22.41
CA GLU A 124 24.42 -5.35 22.16
C GLU A 124 23.84 -4.05 22.71
N ILE A 125 22.54 -3.81 22.49
CA ILE A 125 21.87 -2.57 22.94
C ILE A 125 21.45 -2.60 24.42
N GLY A 126 21.41 -3.78 25.02
CA GLY A 126 20.93 -4.00 26.38
C GLY A 126 19.43 -4.22 26.49
N LYS A 127 19.00 -4.91 27.55
CA LYS A 127 17.58 -5.32 27.71
C LYS A 127 16.61 -4.15 27.84
N ASP A 128 17.04 -3.03 28.36
CA ASP A 128 16.22 -1.84 28.57
C ASP A 128 15.96 -1.05 27.29
N ASN A 129 16.70 -1.35 26.23
CA ASN A 129 16.61 -0.67 24.92
C ASN A 129 15.99 -1.55 23.82
N GLY A 130 15.42 -2.69 24.18
CA GLY A 130 14.76 -3.56 23.19
C GLY A 130 13.68 -4.42 23.82
N VAL A 131 12.55 -4.53 23.17
CA VAL A 131 11.40 -5.34 23.58
C VAL A 131 11.09 -6.37 22.49
N PHE A 132 10.92 -7.62 22.87
CA PHE A 132 10.43 -8.67 21.97
C PHE A 132 8.93 -8.85 22.13
N VAL A 133 8.19 -8.45 21.11
CA VAL A 133 6.75 -8.71 21.00
C VAL A 133 6.58 -9.92 20.08
N HIS A 134 5.97 -10.99 20.59
CA HIS A 134 5.67 -12.17 19.78
C HIS A 134 4.19 -12.25 19.45
N VAL A 135 3.87 -12.13 18.16
CA VAL A 135 2.50 -12.34 17.67
C VAL A 135 2.30 -13.83 17.35
N THR A 136 1.24 -14.42 17.89
CA THR A 136 0.95 -15.84 17.72
C THR A 136 -0.54 -16.08 17.52
N LEU A 137 -0.89 -17.22 16.93
CA LEU A 137 -2.29 -17.62 16.72
C LEU A 137 -2.74 -18.58 17.81
N VAL A 138 -3.90 -18.29 18.40
CA VAL A 138 -4.64 -19.19 19.28
C VAL A 138 -5.89 -19.67 18.55
N PRO A 139 -5.82 -20.78 17.79
CA PRO A 139 -6.91 -21.22 16.95
C PRO A 139 -8.09 -21.77 17.77
N TYR A 140 -9.31 -21.52 17.27
CA TYR A 140 -10.51 -22.15 17.74
C TYR A 140 -10.82 -23.41 16.91
N ILE A 141 -10.95 -24.54 17.58
CA ILE A 141 -11.29 -25.82 16.93
C ILE A 141 -12.81 -26.05 17.01
N ARG A 142 -13.50 -25.72 15.92
CA ARG A 142 -14.97 -25.80 15.85
C ARG A 142 -15.54 -27.19 16.27
N ALA A 143 -14.86 -28.27 15.86
CA ALA A 143 -15.28 -29.63 16.19
C ALA A 143 -15.20 -29.99 17.70
N ALA A 144 -14.33 -29.30 18.43
CA ALA A 144 -14.12 -29.48 19.87
C ALA A 144 -14.70 -28.33 20.69
N GLU A 145 -15.18 -27.26 20.03
CA GLU A 145 -15.70 -26.04 20.63
C GLU A 145 -14.75 -25.41 21.65
N GLU A 146 -13.44 -25.44 21.35
CA GLU A 146 -12.42 -24.97 22.29
C GLU A 146 -11.26 -24.20 21.60
N MET A 147 -10.66 -23.29 22.36
CA MET A 147 -9.42 -22.60 22.01
C MET A 147 -8.20 -23.49 22.30
N LYS A 148 -7.22 -23.51 21.38
CA LYS A 148 -5.99 -24.31 21.52
C LYS A 148 -4.77 -23.44 21.72
N THR A 149 -4.24 -23.45 22.93
CA THR A 149 -3.02 -22.68 23.29
C THR A 149 -1.72 -23.39 22.88
N LYS A 150 -1.78 -24.65 22.46
CA LYS A 150 -0.59 -25.48 22.18
C LYS A 150 0.28 -24.93 21.03
N PRO A 151 -0.29 -24.42 19.90
CA PRO A 151 0.52 -23.82 18.83
C PRO A 151 1.34 -22.64 19.33
N SER A 152 0.76 -21.75 20.13
CA SER A 152 1.47 -20.60 20.73
C SER A 152 2.60 -21.06 21.67
N GLN A 153 2.36 -22.08 22.51
CA GLN A 153 3.38 -22.65 23.38
C GLN A 153 4.55 -23.24 22.59
N GLN A 154 4.27 -23.90 21.45
CA GLN A 154 5.31 -24.46 20.57
C GLN A 154 6.10 -23.35 19.89
N SER A 155 5.45 -22.31 19.37
CA SER A 155 6.11 -21.15 18.74
C SER A 155 7.08 -20.47 19.72
N VAL A 156 6.62 -20.16 20.94
CA VAL A 156 7.50 -19.60 21.99
C VAL A 156 8.61 -20.58 22.40
N GLY A 157 8.32 -21.90 22.37
CA GLY A 157 9.32 -22.92 22.63
C GLY A 157 10.47 -22.90 21.60
N LEU A 158 10.18 -22.68 20.33
CA LEU A 158 11.16 -22.53 19.25
C LEU A 158 11.98 -21.24 19.43
N LEU A 159 11.35 -20.11 19.72
CA LEU A 159 12.04 -18.85 20.03
C LEU A 159 13.02 -19.02 21.20
N ARG A 160 12.58 -19.68 22.27
CA ARG A 160 13.42 -19.96 23.45
C ARG A 160 14.61 -20.84 23.11
N ALA A 161 14.47 -21.81 22.20
CA ALA A 161 15.60 -22.63 21.74
C ALA A 161 16.66 -21.82 20.99
N ILE A 162 16.28 -20.72 20.34
CA ILE A 162 17.17 -19.76 19.71
C ILE A 162 17.77 -18.77 20.74
N GLY A 163 17.20 -18.67 21.94
CA GLY A 163 17.63 -17.75 22.99
C GLY A 163 16.83 -16.44 23.05
N ILE A 164 15.65 -16.42 22.43
CA ILE A 164 14.71 -15.29 22.47
C ILE A 164 13.58 -15.63 23.46
N LEU A 165 13.37 -14.75 24.43
CA LEU A 165 12.19 -14.79 25.32
C LEU A 165 11.33 -13.58 25.01
N PRO A 166 10.06 -13.76 24.62
CA PRO A 166 9.13 -12.65 24.44
C PRO A 166 8.95 -11.87 25.74
N ASP A 167 8.89 -10.56 25.64
CA ASP A 167 8.49 -9.68 26.76
C ASP A 167 6.98 -9.47 26.76
N ILE A 168 6.37 -9.46 25.57
CA ILE A 168 4.91 -9.34 25.37
C ILE A 168 4.48 -10.45 24.40
N LEU A 169 3.37 -11.09 24.71
CA LEU A 169 2.73 -12.09 23.86
C LEU A 169 1.40 -11.56 23.34
N VAL A 170 1.31 -11.31 22.04
CA VAL A 170 0.06 -10.92 21.36
C VAL A 170 -0.59 -12.16 20.79
N CYS A 171 -1.77 -12.47 21.26
CA CYS A 171 -2.52 -13.68 20.92
C CYS A 171 -3.67 -13.35 19.98
N ARG A 172 -3.44 -13.52 18.67
CA ARG A 172 -4.52 -13.41 17.70
C ARG A 172 -5.50 -14.56 17.86
N CYS A 173 -6.79 -14.26 17.94
CA CYS A 173 -7.84 -15.26 18.19
C CYS A 173 -9.17 -14.85 17.54
N GLU A 174 -9.97 -15.85 17.15
CA GLU A 174 -11.33 -15.65 16.60
C GLU A 174 -12.36 -15.39 17.72
N HIS A 175 -12.15 -15.94 18.91
CA HIS A 175 -13.03 -15.82 20.06
C HIS A 175 -12.29 -15.25 21.28
N PRO A 176 -13.00 -14.63 22.25
CA PRO A 176 -12.38 -14.07 23.44
C PRO A 176 -11.51 -15.08 24.20
N LEU A 177 -10.33 -14.61 24.60
CA LEU A 177 -9.36 -15.39 25.35
C LEU A 177 -9.65 -15.24 26.86
N GLY A 178 -10.32 -16.20 27.46
CA GLY A 178 -10.63 -16.14 28.89
C GLY A 178 -9.38 -16.19 29.79
N ASP A 179 -9.53 -15.76 31.05
CA ASP A 179 -8.44 -15.67 32.04
C ASP A 179 -7.67 -16.99 32.22
N GLU A 180 -8.34 -18.12 32.18
CA GLU A 180 -7.70 -19.44 32.26
C GLU A 180 -6.71 -19.66 31.12
N HIS A 181 -7.07 -19.28 29.89
CA HIS A 181 -6.17 -19.37 28.73
C HIS A 181 -5.00 -18.40 28.85
N LYS A 182 -5.23 -17.17 29.32
CA LYS A 182 -4.16 -16.18 29.56
C LYS A 182 -3.16 -16.67 30.61
N GLN A 183 -3.64 -17.18 31.73
CA GLN A 183 -2.79 -17.77 32.76
C GLN A 183 -1.99 -18.98 32.27
N LYS A 184 -2.63 -19.86 31.49
CA LYS A 184 -1.97 -21.02 30.89
C LYS A 184 -0.89 -20.61 29.90
N LEU A 185 -1.17 -19.65 29.02
CA LEU A 185 -0.18 -19.10 28.08
C LEU A 185 0.97 -18.44 28.84
N ALA A 186 0.69 -17.61 29.82
CA ALA A 186 1.69 -16.96 30.66
C ALA A 186 2.65 -17.97 31.30
N LEU A 187 2.11 -19.02 31.91
CA LEU A 187 2.89 -20.10 32.55
C LEU A 187 3.81 -20.81 31.55
N PHE A 188 3.26 -21.27 30.41
CA PHE A 188 4.01 -22.07 29.43
C PHE A 188 4.96 -21.25 28.57
N CYS A 189 4.64 -19.99 28.34
CA CYS A 189 5.46 -19.05 27.54
C CYS A 189 6.46 -18.27 28.41
N ASN A 190 6.38 -18.38 29.74
CA ASN A 190 7.25 -17.70 30.71
C ASN A 190 7.18 -16.16 30.59
N VAL A 191 5.96 -15.64 30.53
CA VAL A 191 5.65 -14.21 30.58
C VAL A 191 4.68 -13.91 31.73
N ASP A 192 4.58 -12.66 32.13
CA ASP A 192 3.56 -12.24 33.10
C ASP A 192 2.16 -12.32 32.45
N PRO A 193 1.12 -12.77 33.16
CA PRO A 193 -0.25 -12.75 32.65
C PRO A 193 -0.73 -11.39 32.13
N ALA A 194 -0.22 -10.31 32.71
CA ALA A 194 -0.57 -8.94 32.30
C ALA A 194 -0.06 -8.56 30.91
N VAL A 195 0.99 -9.23 30.42
CA VAL A 195 1.54 -9.00 29.06
C VAL A 195 1.08 -10.05 28.03
N VAL A 196 0.09 -10.86 28.38
CA VAL A 196 -0.64 -11.70 27.41
C VAL A 196 -1.79 -10.90 26.85
N ILE A 197 -1.54 -10.28 25.71
CA ILE A 197 -2.49 -9.40 25.02
C ILE A 197 -3.37 -10.22 24.12
N GLU A 198 -4.66 -10.05 24.25
CA GLU A 198 -5.67 -10.62 23.37
C GLU A 198 -5.86 -9.72 22.15
N GLU A 199 -5.67 -10.25 20.98
CA GLU A 199 -5.99 -9.58 19.71
C GLU A 199 -7.06 -10.38 19.00
N GLN A 200 -8.33 -10.10 19.35
CA GLN A 200 -9.47 -10.72 18.72
C GLN A 200 -9.72 -10.14 17.35
N ASP A 201 -10.14 -10.98 16.39
CA ASP A 201 -10.55 -10.51 15.06
C ASP A 201 -11.63 -9.43 15.20
N VAL A 202 -11.33 -8.25 14.69
CA VAL A 202 -12.19 -7.06 14.79
C VAL A 202 -13.45 -7.19 13.94
N ALA A 203 -14.54 -6.56 14.39
CA ALA A 203 -15.86 -6.77 13.78
C ALA A 203 -16.03 -6.04 12.43
N HIS A 204 -15.41 -4.88 12.25
CA HIS A 204 -15.69 -4.00 11.11
C HIS A 204 -14.43 -3.64 10.31
N THR A 205 -13.35 -3.27 10.97
CA THR A 205 -12.16 -2.75 10.31
C THR A 205 -10.89 -2.93 11.14
N ILE A 206 -9.75 -3.16 10.47
CA ILE A 206 -8.44 -3.24 11.13
C ILE A 206 -8.09 -1.97 11.92
N TYR A 207 -8.72 -0.85 11.64
CA TYR A 207 -8.52 0.41 12.38
C TYR A 207 -9.11 0.38 13.80
N GLU A 208 -9.87 -0.67 14.18
CA GLU A 208 -10.29 -0.91 15.57
C GLU A 208 -9.14 -1.46 16.43
N VAL A 209 -8.15 -2.13 15.85
CA VAL A 209 -7.04 -2.80 16.55
C VAL A 209 -6.28 -1.86 17.52
N PRO A 210 -5.86 -0.64 17.14
CA PRO A 210 -5.17 0.26 18.08
C PRO A 210 -5.96 0.56 19.36
N VAL A 211 -7.30 0.66 19.24
CA VAL A 211 -8.18 0.91 20.40
C VAL A 211 -8.26 -0.33 21.29
N GLU A 212 -8.29 -1.54 20.71
CA GLU A 212 -8.27 -2.78 21.48
C GLU A 212 -6.95 -3.01 22.22
N LEU A 213 -5.82 -2.66 21.58
CA LEU A 213 -4.49 -2.73 22.21
C LEU A 213 -4.34 -1.69 23.33
N GLU A 214 -4.84 -0.46 23.12
CA GLU A 214 -4.87 0.58 24.17
C GLU A 214 -5.72 0.15 25.36
N ARG A 215 -6.90 -0.41 25.15
CA ARG A 215 -7.77 -0.92 26.22
C ARG A 215 -7.05 -1.92 27.13
N GLN A 216 -6.13 -2.71 26.59
CA GLN A 216 -5.29 -3.66 27.31
C GLN A 216 -3.97 -3.03 27.80
N LYS A 217 -3.76 -1.74 27.56
CA LYS A 217 -2.58 -0.95 27.99
C LYS A 217 -1.25 -1.47 27.42
N MET A 218 -1.28 -2.04 26.22
CA MET A 218 -0.07 -2.55 25.57
C MET A 218 0.95 -1.44 25.32
N ASP A 219 0.50 -0.24 24.95
CA ASP A 219 1.31 0.97 24.79
C ASP A 219 2.11 1.29 26.06
N ARG A 220 1.44 1.28 27.22
CA ARG A 220 2.07 1.53 28.52
C ARG A 220 3.09 0.46 28.87
N GLN A 221 2.76 -0.80 28.65
CA GLN A 221 3.65 -1.92 28.90
C GLN A 221 4.94 -1.82 28.06
N VAL A 222 4.83 -1.44 26.79
CA VAL A 222 6.02 -1.22 25.92
C VAL A 222 6.87 -0.05 26.47
N LEU A 223 6.26 1.08 26.81
CA LEU A 223 6.97 2.24 27.33
C LEU A 223 7.65 1.91 28.68
N ASP A 224 6.97 1.19 29.57
CA ASP A 224 7.54 0.77 30.86
C ASP A 224 8.75 -0.16 30.69
N LEU A 225 8.67 -1.12 29.75
CA LEU A 225 9.78 -2.02 29.41
C LEU A 225 10.98 -1.29 28.83
N LEU A 226 10.74 -0.27 28.00
CA LEU A 226 11.77 0.59 27.42
C LEU A 226 12.21 1.74 28.35
N LYS A 227 11.61 1.86 29.55
CA LYS A 227 11.86 2.95 30.50
C LYS A 227 11.66 4.35 29.90
N LEU A 228 10.73 4.45 28.94
CA LEU A 228 10.36 5.71 28.31
C LEU A 228 9.22 6.38 29.09
N PRO A 229 9.20 7.71 29.16
CA PRO A 229 8.12 8.43 29.82
C PRO A 229 6.81 8.25 29.03
N ALA A 230 5.75 7.89 29.74
CA ALA A 230 4.42 7.82 29.14
C ALA A 230 3.77 9.21 29.10
N GLY A 231 3.46 9.70 27.91
CA GLY A 231 2.65 10.91 27.72
C GLY A 231 1.14 10.66 27.91
N ALA A 232 0.33 11.70 27.75
CA ALA A 232 -1.12 11.56 27.62
C ALA A 232 -1.42 11.04 26.19
N LEU A 233 -2.10 9.91 26.11
CA LEU A 233 -2.59 9.39 24.82
C LEU A 233 -3.93 10.07 24.50
N ASP A 234 -4.04 10.61 23.28
CA ASP A 234 -5.29 11.15 22.73
C ASP A 234 -5.67 10.40 21.45
N LEU A 235 -6.74 9.63 21.51
CA LEU A 235 -7.33 8.91 20.38
C LEU A 235 -8.64 9.54 19.89
N SER A 236 -8.92 10.79 20.23
CA SER A 236 -10.18 11.46 19.91
C SER A 236 -10.50 11.47 18.42
N ASP A 237 -9.51 11.83 17.58
CA ASP A 237 -9.65 11.84 16.13
C ASP A 237 -9.79 10.43 15.56
N TRP A 238 -9.07 9.46 16.13
CA TRP A 238 -9.19 8.06 15.74
C TRP A 238 -10.59 7.51 16.04
N HIS A 239 -11.13 7.80 17.22
CA HIS A 239 -12.51 7.43 17.57
C HIS A 239 -13.54 8.13 16.69
N ALA A 240 -13.32 9.40 16.33
CA ALA A 240 -14.20 10.14 15.42
C ALA A 240 -14.18 9.51 14.01
N MET A 241 -13.00 9.12 13.52
CA MET A 241 -12.83 8.40 12.26
C MET A 241 -13.56 7.06 12.29
N LEU A 242 -13.37 6.24 13.33
CA LEU A 242 -14.04 4.95 13.47
C LEU A 242 -15.56 5.08 13.48
N ARG A 243 -16.14 6.06 14.18
CA ARG A 243 -17.59 6.30 14.15
C ARG A 243 -18.10 6.55 12.74
N ARG A 244 -17.43 7.41 11.95
CA ARG A 244 -17.82 7.68 10.56
C ARG A 244 -17.66 6.46 9.65
N LEU A 245 -16.65 5.64 9.89
CA LEU A 245 -16.41 4.43 9.11
C LEU A 245 -17.49 3.38 9.39
N ILE A 246 -17.81 3.13 10.66
CA ILE A 246 -18.73 2.06 11.07
C ILE A 246 -20.20 2.47 10.83
N THR A 247 -20.54 3.71 11.17
CA THR A 247 -21.92 4.22 11.07
C THR A 247 -21.96 5.58 10.36
N PRO A 248 -21.64 5.65 9.06
CA PRO A 248 -21.73 6.89 8.32
C PRO A 248 -23.17 7.38 8.22
N SER A 249 -23.37 8.71 8.23
CA SER A 249 -24.70 9.33 8.17
C SER A 249 -25.19 9.58 6.74
N GLY A 250 -24.29 9.66 5.75
CA GLY A 250 -24.60 10.03 4.36
C GLY A 250 -24.99 8.86 3.45
N GLY A 251 -25.29 7.67 4.01
CA GLY A 251 -25.78 6.53 3.23
C GLY A 251 -24.67 5.72 2.53
N GLU A 252 -25.05 4.96 1.49
CA GLU A 252 -24.16 4.06 0.75
C GLU A 252 -24.04 4.48 -0.72
N ILE A 253 -22.82 4.59 -1.22
CA ILE A 253 -22.53 4.78 -2.66
C ILE A 253 -21.80 3.57 -3.22
N ARG A 254 -22.02 3.29 -4.51
CA ARG A 254 -21.40 2.17 -5.24
C ARG A 254 -20.35 2.67 -6.21
N ILE A 255 -19.12 2.19 -6.07
CA ILE A 255 -18.00 2.53 -6.94
C ILE A 255 -17.50 1.26 -7.62
N ALA A 256 -17.49 1.23 -8.96
CA ALA A 256 -16.85 0.17 -9.73
C ALA A 256 -15.34 0.40 -9.79
N VAL A 257 -14.55 -0.64 -9.45
CA VAL A 257 -13.10 -0.69 -9.69
C VAL A 257 -12.87 -1.66 -10.85
N VAL A 258 -12.56 -1.10 -12.03
CA VAL A 258 -12.41 -1.87 -13.28
C VAL A 258 -10.95 -2.25 -13.47
N GLY A 259 -10.60 -3.48 -13.11
CA GLY A 259 -9.22 -3.97 -13.01
C GLY A 259 -8.97 -5.28 -13.76
N LYS A 260 -7.75 -5.82 -13.58
CA LYS A 260 -7.29 -7.11 -14.15
C LYS A 260 -7.19 -8.23 -13.11
N TYR A 261 -7.20 -7.89 -11.83
CA TYR A 261 -6.91 -8.78 -10.70
C TYR A 261 -7.96 -8.59 -9.62
N THR A 262 -9.20 -8.35 -10.02
CA THR A 262 -10.26 -7.95 -9.09
C THR A 262 -10.71 -9.09 -8.19
N SER A 263 -10.42 -10.34 -8.56
CA SER A 263 -10.63 -11.52 -7.72
C SER A 263 -9.70 -11.57 -6.49
N LEU A 264 -8.57 -10.84 -6.51
CA LEU A 264 -7.61 -10.76 -5.42
C LEU A 264 -7.63 -9.36 -4.79
N ARG A 265 -8.19 -9.26 -3.58
CA ARG A 265 -8.32 -7.96 -2.89
C ARG A 265 -6.98 -7.29 -2.64
N ASP A 266 -5.95 -8.05 -2.32
CA ASP A 266 -4.62 -7.53 -1.99
C ASP A 266 -3.89 -6.92 -3.19
N ALA A 267 -4.30 -7.24 -4.44
CA ALA A 267 -3.73 -6.61 -5.63
C ALA A 267 -4.08 -5.11 -5.77
N TYR A 268 -5.13 -4.65 -5.09
CA TYR A 268 -5.60 -3.26 -5.08
C TYR A 268 -5.83 -2.75 -3.65
N LYS A 269 -5.07 -3.27 -2.69
CA LYS A 269 -5.26 -2.98 -1.25
C LYS A 269 -5.28 -1.49 -0.96
N SER A 270 -4.27 -0.75 -1.40
CA SER A 270 -4.19 0.70 -1.16
C SER A 270 -5.32 1.49 -1.82
N ILE A 271 -5.82 1.05 -2.98
CA ILE A 271 -6.99 1.67 -3.64
C ILE A 271 -8.25 1.47 -2.79
N TYR A 272 -8.48 0.25 -2.28
CA TYR A 272 -9.64 -0.02 -1.44
C TYR A 272 -9.58 0.74 -0.12
N GLU A 273 -8.40 0.83 0.48
CA GLU A 273 -8.20 1.66 1.67
C GLU A 273 -8.43 3.15 1.38
N ALA A 274 -7.87 3.68 0.27
CA ALA A 274 -8.07 5.08 -0.10
C ALA A 274 -9.54 5.43 -0.38
N LEU A 275 -10.30 4.51 -0.98
CA LEU A 275 -11.77 4.66 -1.14
C LEU A 275 -12.48 4.66 0.21
N THR A 276 -12.06 3.80 1.14
CA THR A 276 -12.59 3.75 2.52
C THR A 276 -12.30 5.07 3.24
N HIS A 277 -11.07 5.58 3.18
CA HIS A 277 -10.69 6.86 3.78
C HIS A 277 -11.50 8.03 3.20
N ALA A 278 -11.69 8.03 1.87
CA ALA A 278 -12.53 9.02 1.21
C ALA A 278 -14.00 8.93 1.64
N GLY A 279 -14.50 7.71 1.89
CA GLY A 279 -15.81 7.49 2.50
C GLY A 279 -15.92 8.11 3.88
N VAL A 280 -14.93 7.89 4.74
CA VAL A 280 -14.85 8.52 6.08
C VAL A 280 -14.85 10.04 5.99
N ALA A 281 -14.05 10.61 5.07
CA ALA A 281 -13.96 12.06 4.90
C ALA A 281 -15.27 12.69 4.43
N ASN A 282 -16.10 11.96 3.67
CA ASN A 282 -17.39 12.40 3.17
C ASN A 282 -18.59 11.89 3.99
N ASP A 283 -18.32 11.16 5.07
CA ASP A 283 -19.32 10.53 5.95
C ASP A 283 -20.33 9.63 5.19
N VAL A 284 -19.82 8.86 4.20
CA VAL A 284 -20.59 7.90 3.38
C VAL A 284 -19.95 6.53 3.40
N ARG A 285 -20.74 5.49 3.25
CA ARG A 285 -20.26 4.13 3.04
C ARG A 285 -19.92 3.90 1.58
N VAL A 286 -18.66 3.65 1.26
CA VAL A 286 -18.25 3.27 -0.09
C VAL A 286 -18.33 1.75 -0.24
N LYS A 287 -19.27 1.30 -1.07
CA LYS A 287 -19.36 -0.10 -1.50
C LYS A 287 -18.60 -0.30 -2.80
N VAL A 288 -17.44 -0.91 -2.71
CA VAL A 288 -16.64 -1.24 -3.88
C VAL A 288 -17.23 -2.44 -4.61
N THR A 289 -17.43 -2.30 -5.92
CA THR A 289 -17.80 -3.38 -6.85
C THR A 289 -16.59 -3.68 -7.73
N PRO A 290 -15.85 -4.77 -7.47
CA PRO A 290 -14.78 -5.20 -8.36
C PRO A 290 -15.36 -5.67 -9.71
N VAL A 291 -14.75 -5.20 -10.79
CA VAL A 291 -15.17 -5.52 -12.17
C VAL A 291 -13.93 -5.96 -12.96
N GLU A 292 -13.98 -7.19 -13.51
CA GLU A 292 -12.94 -7.61 -14.45
C GLU A 292 -13.10 -6.84 -15.77
N ALA A 293 -12.00 -6.25 -16.26
CA ALA A 293 -12.03 -5.42 -17.45
C ALA A 293 -12.56 -6.18 -18.68
N ASP A 294 -12.29 -7.48 -18.79
CA ASP A 294 -12.74 -8.32 -19.90
C ASP A 294 -14.28 -8.47 -19.90
N GLU A 295 -14.94 -8.47 -18.72
CA GLU A 295 -16.41 -8.51 -18.63
C GLU A 295 -17.08 -7.27 -19.23
N VAL A 296 -16.41 -6.12 -19.20
CA VAL A 296 -16.94 -4.88 -19.78
C VAL A 296 -17.08 -5.01 -21.30
N ILE A 297 -16.17 -5.76 -21.95
CA ILE A 297 -16.26 -6.07 -23.39
C ILE A 297 -17.30 -7.15 -23.66
N GLU A 298 -17.26 -8.24 -22.88
CA GLU A 298 -18.11 -9.41 -23.11
C GLU A 298 -19.60 -9.13 -22.89
N LYS A 299 -19.92 -8.39 -21.81
CA LYS A 299 -21.31 -8.14 -21.37
C LYS A 299 -21.83 -6.75 -21.78
N GLY A 300 -20.92 -5.86 -22.21
CA GLY A 300 -21.21 -4.45 -22.49
C GLY A 300 -21.16 -3.56 -21.25
N ALA A 301 -20.55 -2.36 -21.42
CA ALA A 301 -20.31 -1.42 -20.32
C ALA A 301 -21.59 -1.03 -19.56
N ALA A 302 -22.70 -0.79 -20.26
CA ALA A 302 -23.98 -0.43 -19.65
C ALA A 302 -24.55 -1.53 -18.74
N ALA A 303 -24.35 -2.80 -19.09
CA ALA A 303 -24.83 -3.93 -18.29
C ALA A 303 -24.01 -4.11 -17.00
N VAL A 304 -22.70 -3.85 -17.04
CA VAL A 304 -21.77 -4.08 -15.93
C VAL A 304 -21.67 -2.86 -15.03
N LEU A 305 -21.66 -1.66 -15.61
CA LEU A 305 -21.41 -0.40 -14.90
C LEU A 305 -22.68 0.40 -14.62
N GLY A 306 -23.83 -0.06 -15.11
CA GLY A 306 -25.12 0.59 -14.90
C GLY A 306 -25.45 0.71 -13.42
N GLY A 307 -25.84 1.93 -12.98
CA GLY A 307 -26.19 2.22 -11.60
C GLY A 307 -25.00 2.33 -10.65
N MET A 308 -23.75 2.37 -11.13
CA MET A 308 -22.61 2.81 -10.34
C MET A 308 -22.62 4.33 -10.18
N HIS A 309 -22.23 4.81 -9.01
CA HIS A 309 -22.15 6.25 -8.71
C HIS A 309 -20.77 6.81 -9.06
N GLY A 310 -19.75 5.95 -9.20
CA GLY A 310 -18.42 6.30 -9.65
C GLY A 310 -17.70 5.12 -10.28
N ILE A 311 -16.76 5.40 -11.18
CA ILE A 311 -15.94 4.41 -11.87
C ILE A 311 -14.47 4.76 -11.64
N LEU A 312 -13.69 3.82 -11.09
CA LEU A 312 -12.26 3.93 -10.90
C LEU A 312 -11.56 2.91 -11.80
N VAL A 313 -10.58 3.37 -12.58
CA VAL A 313 -9.70 2.50 -13.37
C VAL A 313 -8.30 2.56 -12.79
N PRO A 314 -7.82 1.48 -12.14
CA PRO A 314 -6.54 1.44 -11.46
C PRO A 314 -5.35 1.26 -12.41
N GLY A 315 -4.16 1.42 -11.86
CA GLY A 315 -2.89 1.05 -12.46
C GLY A 315 -2.79 -0.41 -12.89
N GLY A 316 -1.71 -0.75 -13.55
CA GLY A 316 -1.40 -2.09 -14.00
C GLY A 316 -0.41 -2.08 -15.17
N PHE A 317 0.05 -3.26 -15.59
CA PHE A 317 1.00 -3.45 -16.69
C PHE A 317 0.50 -4.46 -17.71
N GLY A 318 0.95 -4.33 -18.96
CA GLY A 318 0.67 -5.26 -20.05
C GLY A 318 -0.74 -5.15 -20.64
N GLN A 319 -0.93 -5.75 -21.81
CA GLN A 319 -2.04 -5.54 -22.73
C GLN A 319 -3.40 -6.10 -22.26
N ARG A 320 -3.43 -7.15 -21.43
CA ARG A 320 -4.68 -7.80 -21.01
C ARG A 320 -5.63 -6.81 -20.33
N GLY A 321 -6.89 -6.79 -20.74
CA GLY A 321 -7.95 -5.97 -20.15
C GLY A 321 -7.91 -4.48 -20.51
N VAL A 322 -6.97 -4.02 -21.37
CA VAL A 322 -6.83 -2.59 -21.73
C VAL A 322 -8.08 -2.09 -22.46
N GLU A 323 -8.58 -2.81 -23.45
CA GLU A 323 -9.78 -2.41 -24.20
C GLU A 323 -11.03 -2.35 -23.31
N GLY A 324 -11.15 -3.25 -22.32
CA GLY A 324 -12.23 -3.18 -21.33
C GLY A 324 -12.14 -1.97 -20.43
N LYS A 325 -10.94 -1.58 -20.02
CA LYS A 325 -10.69 -0.33 -19.30
C LYS A 325 -11.04 0.89 -20.14
N ILE A 326 -10.65 0.91 -21.43
CA ILE A 326 -11.00 1.98 -22.38
C ILE A 326 -12.53 2.07 -22.55
N ALA A 327 -13.23 0.94 -22.67
CA ALA A 327 -14.68 0.92 -22.75
C ALA A 327 -15.35 1.45 -21.47
N ALA A 328 -14.80 1.15 -20.30
CA ALA A 328 -15.29 1.69 -19.02
C ALA A 328 -15.07 3.20 -18.91
N VAL A 329 -13.92 3.70 -19.36
CA VAL A 329 -13.63 5.14 -19.45
C VAL A 329 -14.63 5.84 -20.37
N ARG A 330 -14.86 5.28 -21.57
CA ARG A 330 -15.85 5.80 -22.53
C ARG A 330 -17.23 5.88 -21.89
N TYR A 331 -17.67 4.83 -21.23
CA TYR A 331 -18.95 4.81 -20.53
C TYR A 331 -19.03 5.91 -19.47
N ALA A 332 -18.01 6.07 -18.65
CA ALA A 332 -17.94 7.11 -17.61
C ALA A 332 -18.07 8.52 -18.24
N ARG A 333 -17.31 8.79 -19.33
CA ARG A 333 -17.34 10.08 -20.01
C ARG A 333 -18.70 10.36 -20.66
N GLU A 334 -19.25 9.40 -21.42
CA GLU A 334 -20.51 9.60 -22.18
C GLU A 334 -21.73 9.63 -21.27
N GLN A 335 -21.76 8.82 -20.20
CA GLN A 335 -22.86 8.79 -19.23
C GLN A 335 -22.67 9.78 -18.07
N ARG A 336 -21.61 10.58 -18.09
CA ARG A 336 -21.26 11.58 -17.08
C ARG A 336 -21.15 11.02 -15.67
N VAL A 337 -20.74 9.75 -15.52
CA VAL A 337 -20.48 9.10 -14.24
C VAL A 337 -19.12 9.55 -13.71
N PRO A 338 -18.99 10.03 -12.45
CA PRO A 338 -17.73 10.40 -11.85
C PRO A 338 -16.63 9.35 -12.09
N PHE A 339 -15.46 9.82 -12.56
CA PHE A 339 -14.36 8.97 -13.00
C PHE A 339 -13.04 9.36 -12.32
N LEU A 340 -12.29 8.35 -11.86
CA LEU A 340 -10.90 8.49 -11.43
C LEU A 340 -10.03 7.46 -12.14
N GLY A 341 -9.04 7.93 -12.92
CA GLY A 341 -8.05 7.08 -13.59
C GLY A 341 -6.68 7.19 -12.91
N ILE A 342 -6.04 6.05 -12.61
CA ILE A 342 -4.75 6.01 -11.92
C ILE A 342 -3.72 5.31 -12.79
N CYS A 343 -2.58 5.92 -13.09
CA CYS A 343 -1.46 5.37 -13.83
C CYS A 343 -1.91 4.81 -15.20
N LEU A 344 -2.01 3.49 -15.39
CA LEU A 344 -2.60 2.90 -16.60
C LEU A 344 -4.05 3.38 -16.83
N GLY A 345 -4.78 3.70 -15.79
CA GLY A 345 -6.13 4.27 -15.90
C GLY A 345 -6.15 5.62 -16.57
N MET A 346 -5.17 6.49 -16.31
CA MET A 346 -4.95 7.73 -17.05
C MET A 346 -4.58 7.45 -18.50
N GLN A 347 -3.67 6.51 -18.74
CA GLN A 347 -3.26 6.15 -20.11
C GLN A 347 -4.45 5.61 -20.93
N CYS A 348 -5.33 4.80 -20.32
CA CYS A 348 -6.58 4.37 -20.94
C CYS A 348 -7.52 5.56 -21.25
N ALA A 349 -7.59 6.56 -20.36
CA ALA A 349 -8.39 7.76 -20.61
C ALA A 349 -7.82 8.61 -21.75
N VAL A 350 -6.50 8.71 -21.87
CA VAL A 350 -5.83 9.37 -23.00
C VAL A 350 -6.14 8.63 -24.31
N MET A 351 -5.99 7.30 -24.37
CA MET A 351 -6.30 6.50 -25.55
C MET A 351 -7.79 6.59 -25.94
N GLU A 352 -8.68 6.53 -24.96
CA GLU A 352 -10.13 6.67 -25.20
C GLU A 352 -10.45 8.01 -25.83
N PHE A 353 -9.97 9.09 -25.24
CA PHE A 353 -10.23 10.45 -25.71
C PHE A 353 -9.62 10.70 -27.08
N ALA A 354 -8.42 10.22 -27.35
CA ALA A 354 -7.80 10.27 -28.68
C ALA A 354 -8.66 9.60 -29.73
N ARG A 355 -9.14 8.37 -29.47
CA ARG A 355 -9.93 7.58 -30.42
C ARG A 355 -11.31 8.17 -30.68
N ASN A 356 -12.02 8.55 -29.62
CA ASN A 356 -13.44 8.86 -29.69
C ASN A 356 -13.78 10.36 -29.72
N VAL A 357 -12.83 11.24 -29.35
CA VAL A 357 -13.04 12.69 -29.35
C VAL A 357 -12.09 13.40 -30.32
N CYS A 358 -10.79 13.07 -30.34
CA CYS A 358 -9.83 13.69 -31.26
C CYS A 358 -9.86 13.06 -32.68
N GLY A 359 -10.59 11.95 -32.90
CA GLY A 359 -10.71 11.28 -34.20
C GLY A 359 -9.49 10.45 -34.62
N LEU A 360 -8.60 10.12 -33.69
CA LEU A 360 -7.41 9.29 -33.91
C LEU A 360 -7.73 7.82 -33.64
N ALA A 361 -8.48 7.18 -34.54
CA ALA A 361 -9.13 5.88 -34.31
C ALA A 361 -8.19 4.73 -33.90
N ASP A 362 -6.91 4.77 -34.30
CA ASP A 362 -5.86 3.79 -34.00
C ASP A 362 -4.89 4.25 -32.88
N ALA A 363 -5.22 5.32 -32.18
CA ALA A 363 -4.38 5.83 -31.08
C ALA A 363 -4.15 4.76 -30.01
N ASN A 364 -2.90 4.58 -29.62
CA ASN A 364 -2.50 3.53 -28.69
C ASN A 364 -1.28 3.94 -27.85
N SER A 365 -0.91 3.08 -26.90
CA SER A 365 0.37 3.10 -26.22
C SER A 365 1.38 2.24 -26.99
N THR A 366 2.62 2.70 -27.09
CA THR A 366 3.72 1.89 -27.66
C THR A 366 4.07 0.68 -26.78
N GLU A 367 3.55 0.60 -25.54
CA GLU A 367 3.60 -0.61 -24.72
C GLU A 367 2.80 -1.76 -25.34
N PHE A 368 1.65 -1.46 -25.96
CA PHE A 368 0.71 -2.45 -26.45
C PHE A 368 0.79 -2.64 -27.95
N ASP A 369 1.05 -1.56 -28.67
CA ASP A 369 1.26 -1.56 -30.13
C ASP A 369 2.44 -0.65 -30.49
N PRO A 370 3.67 -1.20 -30.58
CA PRO A 370 4.85 -0.42 -30.97
C PRO A 370 4.79 0.18 -32.37
N ALA A 371 3.86 -0.29 -33.22
CA ALA A 371 3.71 0.16 -34.60
C ALA A 371 2.53 1.11 -34.80
N THR A 372 1.84 1.54 -33.74
CA THR A 372 0.71 2.46 -33.85
C THR A 372 1.09 3.76 -34.56
N ALA A 373 0.23 4.23 -35.46
CA ALA A 373 0.43 5.51 -36.17
C ALA A 373 0.24 6.73 -35.24
N HIS A 374 -0.50 6.56 -34.15
CA HIS A 374 -0.76 7.62 -33.17
C HIS A 374 -0.37 7.17 -31.75
N PRO A 375 0.96 7.19 -31.42
CA PRO A 375 1.46 6.79 -30.10
C PRO A 375 1.19 7.89 -29.08
N VAL A 376 -0.07 7.98 -28.60
CA VAL A 376 -0.48 9.01 -27.62
C VAL A 376 0.09 8.77 -26.22
N ILE A 377 0.51 7.56 -25.95
CA ILE A 377 1.31 7.14 -24.81
C ILE A 377 2.59 6.49 -25.34
N ASP A 378 3.76 6.96 -24.89
CA ASP A 378 5.05 6.51 -25.42
C ASP A 378 6.14 6.51 -24.33
N LEU A 379 7.26 5.86 -24.61
CA LEU A 379 8.46 5.91 -23.78
C LEU A 379 9.09 7.31 -23.83
N MET A 380 9.63 7.76 -22.70
CA MET A 380 10.51 8.92 -22.70
C MET A 380 11.79 8.65 -23.50
N ASP A 381 12.34 9.68 -24.14
CA ASP A 381 13.57 9.57 -24.95
C ASP A 381 14.75 8.99 -24.15
N GLU A 382 14.85 9.33 -22.88
CA GLU A 382 15.87 8.83 -21.94
C GLU A 382 15.75 7.33 -21.67
N GLN A 383 14.56 6.76 -21.78
CA GLN A 383 14.28 5.33 -21.55
C GLN A 383 14.47 4.47 -22.80
N ARG A 384 14.43 5.06 -23.99
CA ARG A 384 14.65 4.35 -25.28
C ARG A 384 16.06 3.80 -25.41
N ALA A 385 17.05 4.37 -24.70
CA ALA A 385 18.45 3.95 -24.74
C ALA A 385 18.81 2.82 -23.77
N THR A 386 17.88 2.34 -22.94
CA THR A 386 18.19 1.41 -21.84
C THR A 386 17.89 -0.03 -22.22
N THR A 387 18.92 -0.89 -22.20
CA THR A 387 18.82 -2.32 -22.56
C THR A 387 18.31 -3.22 -21.43
N HIS A 388 18.39 -2.79 -20.17
CA HIS A 388 17.91 -3.54 -19.00
C HIS A 388 16.57 -3.02 -18.51
N LYS A 389 15.55 -3.90 -18.45
CA LYS A 389 14.19 -3.52 -18.00
C LYS A 389 14.07 -3.26 -16.50
N GLY A 390 15.01 -3.73 -15.68
CA GLY A 390 15.05 -3.46 -14.23
C GLY A 390 15.60 -2.07 -13.92
N GLY A 391 14.95 -1.32 -13.02
CA GLY A 391 15.43 0.01 -12.57
C GLY A 391 15.21 1.18 -13.55
N THR A 392 14.41 1.00 -14.61
CA THR A 392 14.16 2.04 -15.64
C THR A 392 12.81 2.74 -15.49
N MET A 393 12.01 2.37 -14.49
CA MET A 393 10.74 3.03 -14.20
C MET A 393 10.98 4.37 -13.52
N ARG A 394 10.07 5.30 -13.73
CA ARG A 394 9.93 6.49 -12.90
C ARG A 394 9.31 6.06 -11.59
N LEU A 395 10.09 6.10 -10.52
CA LEU A 395 9.74 5.58 -9.20
C LEU A 395 9.81 6.68 -8.13
N GLY A 396 8.95 6.53 -7.10
CA GLY A 396 8.94 7.37 -5.92
C GLY A 396 8.31 8.74 -6.13
N ALA A 397 8.42 9.57 -5.10
CA ALA A 397 7.81 10.89 -5.06
C ALA A 397 8.47 11.86 -6.05
N LYS A 398 7.62 12.52 -6.85
CA LYS A 398 8.02 13.55 -7.83
C LYS A 398 7.11 14.76 -7.71
N PRO A 399 7.65 15.96 -7.87
CA PRO A 399 6.86 17.18 -7.84
C PRO A 399 5.94 17.28 -9.06
N CYS A 400 4.74 17.80 -8.83
CA CYS A 400 3.74 18.11 -9.83
C CYS A 400 3.18 19.51 -9.59
N VAL A 401 3.28 20.38 -10.59
CA VAL A 401 2.71 21.73 -10.59
C VAL A 401 1.29 21.66 -11.11
N LEU A 402 0.34 22.15 -10.32
CA LEU A 402 -1.08 22.12 -10.62
C LEU A 402 -1.52 23.41 -11.32
N VAL A 403 -2.31 23.26 -12.37
CA VAL A 403 -2.86 24.40 -13.13
C VAL A 403 -3.93 25.10 -12.30
N GLU A 404 -3.75 26.41 -12.07
CA GLU A 404 -4.71 27.23 -11.32
C GLU A 404 -6.11 27.14 -11.88
N GLY A 405 -7.12 27.02 -11.00
CA GLY A 405 -8.52 26.87 -11.38
C GLY A 405 -8.89 25.50 -11.96
N SER A 406 -7.96 24.53 -11.94
CA SER A 406 -8.30 23.13 -12.23
C SER A 406 -9.01 22.46 -11.06
N ARG A 407 -9.66 21.31 -11.34
CA ARG A 407 -10.26 20.48 -10.28
C ARG A 407 -9.19 19.92 -9.36
N ALA A 408 -8.07 19.49 -9.91
CA ALA A 408 -6.93 19.02 -9.15
C ALA A 408 -6.39 20.12 -8.22
N HIS A 409 -6.15 21.33 -8.72
CA HIS A 409 -5.72 22.47 -7.91
C HIS A 409 -6.70 22.78 -6.77
N THR A 410 -8.01 22.74 -7.06
CA THR A 410 -9.06 22.95 -6.05
C THR A 410 -9.07 21.85 -5.01
N ALA A 411 -8.90 20.58 -5.43
CA ALA A 411 -8.92 19.42 -4.53
C ALA A 411 -7.75 19.42 -3.55
N TYR A 412 -6.55 19.72 -4.02
CA TYR A 412 -5.34 19.79 -3.18
C TYR A 412 -5.24 21.10 -2.36
N GLY A 413 -5.75 22.20 -2.89
CA GLY A 413 -5.60 23.51 -2.26
C GLY A 413 -4.15 24.04 -2.27
N ALA A 414 -3.32 23.58 -3.19
CA ALA A 414 -1.91 23.91 -3.33
C ALA A 414 -1.52 24.03 -4.82
N ALA A 415 -0.52 24.85 -5.11
CA ALA A 415 -0.02 25.04 -6.47
C ALA A 415 0.96 23.93 -6.91
N GLU A 416 1.62 23.29 -5.96
CA GLU A 416 2.57 22.19 -6.20
C GLU A 416 2.36 21.09 -5.17
N VAL A 417 2.47 19.85 -5.62
CA VAL A 417 2.33 18.64 -4.80
C VAL A 417 3.43 17.65 -5.14
N SER A 418 3.63 16.66 -4.27
CA SER A 418 4.63 15.60 -4.50
C SER A 418 3.93 14.26 -4.43
N GLU A 419 3.97 13.49 -5.52
CA GLU A 419 3.23 12.25 -5.67
C GLU A 419 4.11 11.08 -6.10
N ARG A 420 3.75 9.85 -5.71
CA ARG A 420 4.55 8.64 -5.98
C ARG A 420 4.22 8.04 -7.33
N HIS A 421 5.25 7.73 -8.09
CA HIS A 421 5.18 7.15 -9.44
C HIS A 421 5.68 5.71 -9.47
N ARG A 422 5.11 4.95 -10.43
CA ARG A 422 5.55 3.60 -10.78
C ARG A 422 5.14 3.29 -12.23
N HIS A 423 5.85 3.87 -13.20
CA HIS A 423 5.54 3.66 -14.62
C HIS A 423 6.75 3.95 -15.51
N ARG A 424 6.67 3.55 -16.80
CA ARG A 424 7.65 3.83 -17.85
C ARG A 424 7.11 4.71 -18.94
N TYR A 425 5.84 4.56 -19.27
CA TYR A 425 5.19 5.22 -20.38
C TYR A 425 4.52 6.50 -19.91
N GLU A 426 4.57 7.51 -20.79
CA GLU A 426 4.12 8.86 -20.50
C GLU A 426 3.20 9.37 -21.61
N PHE A 427 2.41 10.39 -21.31
CA PHE A 427 1.67 11.14 -22.31
C PHE A 427 2.62 11.75 -23.36
N ASN A 428 2.34 11.49 -24.66
CA ASN A 428 3.17 12.00 -25.74
C ASN A 428 2.82 13.46 -26.07
N ASN A 429 3.75 14.36 -25.83
CA ASN A 429 3.59 15.80 -25.97
C ASN A 429 3.25 16.27 -27.38
N VAL A 430 3.53 15.47 -28.42
CA VAL A 430 3.17 15.79 -29.82
C VAL A 430 1.66 15.98 -29.95
N PHE A 431 0.87 15.34 -29.11
CA PHE A 431 -0.59 15.37 -29.15
C PHE A 431 -1.22 16.44 -28.23
N ARG A 432 -0.46 17.17 -27.40
CA ARG A 432 -1.00 18.14 -26.42
C ARG A 432 -2.02 19.09 -27.05
N GLN A 433 -1.66 19.75 -28.13
CA GLN A 433 -2.51 20.73 -28.78
C GLN A 433 -3.84 20.13 -29.25
N ALA A 434 -3.82 18.92 -29.78
CA ALA A 434 -5.03 18.23 -30.24
C ALA A 434 -5.99 17.93 -29.07
N PHE A 435 -5.45 17.50 -27.94
CA PHE A 435 -6.24 17.21 -26.73
C PHE A 435 -6.85 18.47 -26.11
N GLU A 436 -6.05 19.54 -25.97
CA GLU A 436 -6.51 20.83 -25.44
C GLU A 436 -7.59 21.46 -26.33
N GLN A 437 -7.43 21.42 -27.66
CA GLN A 437 -8.42 21.90 -28.61
C GLN A 437 -9.73 21.08 -28.57
N ALA A 438 -9.63 19.80 -28.23
CA ALA A 438 -10.79 18.92 -28.07
C ALA A 438 -11.45 19.02 -26.68
N GLY A 439 -10.94 19.87 -25.78
CA GLY A 439 -11.54 20.20 -24.47
C GLY A 439 -10.96 19.46 -23.28
N MET A 440 -9.89 18.67 -23.42
CA MET A 440 -9.19 18.11 -22.29
C MET A 440 -8.23 19.16 -21.69
N ARG A 441 -8.23 19.27 -20.35
CA ARG A 441 -7.28 20.11 -19.62
C ARG A 441 -6.14 19.23 -19.10
N LEU A 442 -4.91 19.64 -19.37
CA LEU A 442 -3.71 19.06 -18.77
C LEU A 442 -3.47 19.80 -17.44
N SER A 443 -4.03 19.26 -16.36
CA SER A 443 -4.20 19.96 -15.08
C SER A 443 -3.06 19.80 -14.10
N GLY A 444 -2.09 18.93 -14.37
CA GLY A 444 -0.86 18.77 -13.60
C GLY A 444 0.31 18.49 -14.52
N LEU A 445 1.43 19.15 -14.28
CA LEU A 445 2.64 19.02 -15.08
C LEU A 445 3.87 18.85 -14.19
N SER A 446 4.92 18.19 -14.71
CA SER A 446 6.24 18.27 -14.07
C SER A 446 6.73 19.73 -13.99
N PRO A 447 7.63 20.10 -13.05
CA PRO A 447 8.07 21.49 -12.89
C PRO A 447 8.69 22.12 -14.15
N ASP A 448 9.30 21.30 -14.99
CA ASP A 448 9.85 21.72 -16.30
C ASP A 448 8.77 21.78 -17.41
N GLY A 449 7.53 21.43 -17.09
CA GLY A 449 6.38 21.40 -18.00
C GLY A 449 6.42 20.27 -19.05
N ARG A 450 7.39 19.37 -18.99
CA ARG A 450 7.61 18.34 -20.02
C ARG A 450 6.68 17.14 -19.87
N LEU A 451 6.31 16.75 -18.66
CA LEU A 451 5.49 15.58 -18.40
C LEU A 451 4.08 15.98 -17.97
N VAL A 452 3.09 15.27 -18.48
CA VAL A 452 1.69 15.45 -18.10
C VAL A 452 1.36 14.46 -16.98
N GLU A 453 1.11 15.00 -15.79
CA GLU A 453 0.87 14.23 -14.55
C GLU A 453 -0.62 14.05 -14.26
N LEU A 454 -1.46 15.00 -14.69
CA LEU A 454 -2.91 15.00 -14.48
C LEU A 454 -3.63 15.50 -15.72
N ILE A 455 -4.76 14.87 -16.02
CA ILE A 455 -5.72 15.29 -17.03
C ILE A 455 -7.12 15.39 -16.42
N GLU A 456 -7.94 16.31 -16.94
CA GLU A 456 -9.33 16.46 -16.54
C GLU A 456 -10.24 16.92 -17.69
N LEU A 457 -11.53 16.59 -17.57
CA LEU A 457 -12.59 17.17 -18.41
C LEU A 457 -13.37 18.19 -17.58
N PRO A 458 -13.22 19.50 -17.86
CA PRO A 458 -13.84 20.57 -17.03
C PRO A 458 -15.35 20.51 -17.00
N ASP A 459 -15.99 20.12 -18.11
CA ASP A 459 -17.46 20.08 -18.22
C ASP A 459 -18.09 18.81 -17.64
N HIS A 460 -17.29 17.83 -17.20
CA HIS A 460 -17.77 16.60 -16.57
C HIS A 460 -17.97 16.82 -15.05
N PRO A 461 -18.96 16.16 -14.37
CA PRO A 461 -19.12 16.26 -12.92
C PRO A 461 -17.82 16.03 -12.14
N TRP A 462 -17.10 14.95 -12.46
CA TRP A 462 -15.74 14.65 -12.03
C TRP A 462 -15.12 13.67 -13.03
N PHE A 463 -14.16 14.12 -13.80
CA PHE A 463 -13.35 13.27 -14.67
C PHE A 463 -11.90 13.73 -14.51
N VAL A 464 -11.18 13.03 -13.66
CA VAL A 464 -9.77 13.31 -13.35
C VAL A 464 -8.98 12.02 -13.48
N ALA A 465 -7.81 12.11 -14.07
CA ALA A 465 -6.89 10.99 -14.09
C ALA A 465 -5.45 11.46 -13.87
N CYS A 466 -4.66 10.64 -13.17
CA CYS A 466 -3.28 10.94 -12.79
C CYS A 466 -2.33 9.83 -13.21
N GLN A 467 -1.08 10.20 -13.54
CA GLN A 467 -0.03 9.25 -13.90
C GLN A 467 0.61 8.61 -12.67
N PHE A 468 0.58 9.29 -11.54
CA PHE A 468 1.06 8.83 -10.25
C PHE A 468 0.03 7.97 -9.50
N HIS A 469 0.41 7.50 -8.31
CA HIS A 469 -0.36 6.60 -7.44
C HIS A 469 -0.81 7.31 -6.15
N PRO A 470 -1.93 8.06 -6.17
CA PRO A 470 -2.43 8.82 -5.02
C PRO A 470 -2.87 7.91 -3.85
N GLU A 471 -3.20 6.65 -4.13
CA GLU A 471 -3.60 5.66 -3.13
C GLU A 471 -2.54 5.43 -2.05
N PHE A 472 -1.25 5.57 -2.39
CA PHE A 472 -0.16 5.34 -1.45
C PHE A 472 -0.02 6.42 -0.37
N GLN A 473 -0.64 7.59 -0.57
CA GLN A 473 -0.57 8.69 0.39
C GLN A 473 -1.87 8.91 1.17
N SER A 474 -2.85 8.04 0.99
CA SER A 474 -4.12 8.11 1.71
C SER A 474 -4.04 7.42 3.07
N THR A 475 -4.44 8.12 4.13
CA THR A 475 -4.51 7.56 5.48
C THR A 475 -5.94 7.70 6.05
N PRO A 476 -6.31 6.95 7.10
CA PRO A 476 -7.68 6.99 7.65
C PRO A 476 -8.05 8.36 8.23
N LEU A 477 -7.08 9.13 8.73
CA LEU A 477 -7.30 10.49 9.23
C LEU A 477 -7.18 11.55 8.13
N HIS A 478 -6.45 11.27 7.06
CA HIS A 478 -6.18 12.21 5.97
C HIS A 478 -6.38 11.52 4.62
N ALA A 479 -7.65 11.47 4.19
CA ALA A 479 -8.00 10.94 2.87
C ALA A 479 -7.32 11.76 1.77
N HIS A 480 -6.71 11.06 0.80
CA HIS A 480 -6.05 11.74 -0.32
C HIS A 480 -7.05 12.62 -1.10
N PRO A 481 -6.68 13.88 -1.47
CA PRO A 481 -7.60 14.86 -2.06
C PRO A 481 -8.35 14.36 -3.31
N LEU A 482 -7.68 13.67 -4.22
CA LEU A 482 -8.33 13.15 -5.44
C LEU A 482 -9.38 12.08 -5.13
N PHE A 483 -9.13 11.20 -4.17
CA PHE A 483 -10.11 10.21 -3.72
C PHE A 483 -11.26 10.85 -2.98
N ARG A 484 -10.97 11.82 -2.09
CA ARG A 484 -12.00 12.56 -1.35
C ARG A 484 -12.99 13.25 -2.29
N GLU A 485 -12.49 14.00 -3.27
CA GLU A 485 -13.33 14.74 -4.19
C GLU A 485 -14.04 13.81 -5.21
N PHE A 486 -13.43 12.72 -5.61
CA PHE A 486 -14.07 11.69 -6.43
C PHE A 486 -15.29 11.08 -5.71
N VAL A 487 -15.13 10.69 -4.43
CA VAL A 487 -16.21 10.13 -3.60
C VAL A 487 -17.27 11.18 -3.35
N ARG A 488 -16.89 12.45 -3.13
CA ARG A 488 -17.84 13.57 -2.99
C ARG A 488 -18.70 13.74 -4.25
N ALA A 489 -18.09 13.72 -5.42
CA ALA A 489 -18.82 13.81 -6.69
C ALA A 489 -19.75 12.60 -6.91
N ALA A 490 -19.30 11.39 -6.56
CA ALA A 490 -20.11 10.18 -6.63
C ALA A 490 -21.31 10.21 -5.66
N SER A 491 -21.16 10.81 -4.49
CA SER A 491 -22.26 10.99 -3.53
C SER A 491 -23.31 11.98 -4.05
N ALA A 492 -22.91 13.09 -4.65
CA ALA A 492 -23.83 14.07 -5.23
C ALA A 492 -24.69 13.47 -6.38
N GLU A 493 -24.15 12.55 -7.15
CA GLU A 493 -24.92 11.80 -8.18
C GLU A 493 -25.93 10.83 -7.57
N CYS A 494 -25.66 10.30 -6.36
CA CYS A 494 -26.60 9.44 -5.65
C CYS A 494 -27.82 10.23 -5.16
N ASP A 495 -27.63 11.43 -4.64
CA ASP A 495 -28.70 12.29 -4.12
C ASP A 495 -29.58 12.92 -5.23
N GLY A 496 -29.06 12.98 -6.46
CA GLY A 496 -29.75 13.55 -7.63
C GLY A 496 -30.58 12.54 -8.43
N ARG A 497 -30.53 11.27 -8.09
CA ARG A 497 -31.30 10.17 -8.71
C ARG A 497 -32.34 9.64 -7.75
#